data_1bfcd1955991ac4c2ed1889070c37039
#
_entry.id   1bfcd1955991ac4c2ed1889070c37039
#
_cell.length_a   1.000
_cell.length_b   1.000
_cell.length_c   1.000
_cell.angle_alpha   90.00
_cell.angle_beta   90.00
_cell.angle_gamma   90.00
#
_symmetry.space_group_name_H-M   'P 1'
#
loop_
_entity.id
_entity.type
_entity.pdbx_description
1 polymer ?
#
loop_
_entity_poly.entity_id
_entity_poly.type
_entity_poly.pdbx_seq_one_letter_code
_entity_poly.pdbx_strand_id
1 'polypeptide(L)'
;HHTNEIAQSESYLGHPWCPQWFHVHHLNTSDGKMSKSKGEFLTVSLLEQKGYDPLAYRYFCLQSHYRKALVFTWENLDNAAAAYTKLIARIAALDPADGPVDQEAMKPYREKFGQQMGNDLNTSMGVTALFDVLKTKTNDATKLALIGDFDSVLSLGLLEKAAAKRAEAAQAKTTQTESGYTVTGEGDPAIDALVLQRYEAKKAKDF
;
A
#
# COMPACT_ATOMS: atom_id res chain seq x y z
N HIS A 1 14.78 16.36 -27.60
CA HIS A 1 14.75 15.47 -26.45
C HIS A 1 14.86 14.04 -26.96
N HIS A 2 15.70 13.24 -26.40
CA HIS A 2 15.97 11.86 -26.81
C HIS A 2 16.57 11.67 -28.21
N THR A 3 17.17 12.70 -28.78
CA THR A 3 17.76 12.62 -30.15
C THR A 3 18.85 11.56 -30.22
N ASN A 4 19.66 11.43 -29.16
CA ASN A 4 20.74 10.47 -29.15
C ASN A 4 20.23 9.03 -29.03
N GLU A 5 19.24 8.78 -28.18
CA GLU A 5 18.61 7.47 -28.01
C GLU A 5 17.91 7.03 -29.31
N ILE A 6 17.20 7.95 -29.97
CA ILE A 6 16.56 7.71 -31.27
C ILE A 6 17.63 7.36 -32.30
N ALA A 7 18.67 8.19 -32.45
CA ALA A 7 19.70 7.98 -33.43
C ALA A 7 20.44 6.64 -33.25
N GLN A 8 20.79 6.27 -32.01
CA GLN A 8 21.46 5.01 -31.72
C GLN A 8 20.57 3.80 -31.99
N SER A 9 19.33 3.82 -31.50
CA SER A 9 18.41 2.69 -31.61
C SER A 9 17.95 2.48 -33.05
N GLU A 10 17.55 3.53 -33.74
CA GLU A 10 17.06 3.42 -35.12
C GLU A 10 18.17 3.10 -36.12
N SER A 11 19.39 3.60 -35.90
CA SER A 11 20.54 3.20 -36.71
C SER A 11 20.88 1.72 -36.58
N TYR A 12 20.71 1.13 -35.38
CA TYR A 12 20.94 -0.30 -35.16
C TYR A 12 19.78 -1.15 -35.69
N LEU A 13 18.55 -0.74 -35.48
CA LEU A 13 17.35 -1.52 -35.85
C LEU A 13 16.95 -1.35 -37.32
N GLY A 14 17.31 -0.24 -37.95
CA GLY A 14 16.88 0.12 -39.32
C GLY A 14 15.42 0.56 -39.45
N HIS A 15 14.75 0.81 -38.33
CA HIS A 15 13.36 1.28 -38.33
C HIS A 15 13.06 2.10 -37.04
N PRO A 16 12.00 2.93 -37.00
CA PRO A 16 11.51 3.57 -35.78
C PRO A 16 11.22 2.53 -34.70
N TRP A 17 11.72 2.76 -33.47
CA TRP A 17 11.63 1.77 -32.38
C TRP A 17 10.66 2.19 -31.26
N CYS A 18 10.44 3.48 -31.05
CA CYS A 18 9.62 3.98 -29.98
C CYS A 18 8.40 4.74 -30.54
N PRO A 19 7.23 4.09 -30.63
CA PRO A 19 6.01 4.72 -31.19
C PRO A 19 5.43 5.77 -30.25
N GLN A 20 5.73 5.72 -28.94
CA GLN A 20 5.22 6.64 -27.94
C GLN A 20 6.23 6.92 -26.85
N TRP A 21 6.44 8.19 -26.55
CA TRP A 21 7.31 8.66 -25.47
C TRP A 21 6.49 9.03 -24.23
N PHE A 22 6.94 8.55 -23.07
CA PHE A 22 6.33 8.86 -21.79
C PHE A 22 7.35 9.54 -20.89
N HIS A 23 7.03 10.74 -20.38
CA HIS A 23 7.92 11.52 -19.54
C HIS A 23 7.29 11.79 -18.19
N VAL A 24 7.98 11.39 -17.14
CA VAL A 24 7.61 11.67 -15.74
C VAL A 24 8.40 12.88 -15.26
N HIS A 25 7.74 13.79 -14.54
CA HIS A 25 8.42 14.91 -13.91
C HIS A 25 9.45 14.42 -12.89
N HIS A 26 10.57 15.13 -12.78
CA HIS A 26 11.61 14.76 -11.82
C HIS A 26 11.08 14.75 -10.38
N LEU A 27 11.55 13.76 -9.61
CA LEU A 27 11.42 13.77 -8.16
C LEU A 27 12.40 14.81 -7.61
N ASN A 28 11.89 15.78 -6.87
CA ASN A 28 12.68 16.83 -6.22
C ASN A 28 12.86 16.51 -4.74
N THR A 29 13.92 17.04 -4.15
CA THR A 29 14.08 17.14 -2.69
C THR A 29 13.80 18.58 -2.26
N SER A 30 13.71 18.85 -0.95
CA SER A 30 13.58 20.21 -0.42
C SER A 30 14.65 21.19 -0.95
N ASP A 31 15.84 20.66 -1.27
CA ASP A 31 17.00 21.41 -1.77
C ASP A 31 17.08 21.46 -3.30
N GLY A 32 16.01 21.06 -3.99
CA GLY A 32 15.91 21.04 -5.45
C GLY A 32 16.02 19.66 -6.07
N LYS A 33 16.54 19.57 -7.32
CA LYS A 33 16.64 18.31 -8.04
C LYS A 33 17.59 17.33 -7.34
N MET A 34 17.12 16.10 -7.11
CA MET A 34 17.96 15.02 -6.60
C MET A 34 19.07 14.69 -7.62
N SER A 35 20.33 14.76 -7.19
CA SER A 35 21.48 14.44 -8.05
C SER A 35 22.50 13.57 -7.32
N LYS A 36 23.17 12.70 -8.09
CA LYS A 36 24.24 11.81 -7.58
C LYS A 36 25.42 12.58 -6.95
N SER A 37 25.64 13.84 -7.32
CA SER A 37 26.77 14.66 -6.90
C SER A 37 26.69 15.20 -5.48
N LYS A 38 25.53 15.08 -4.81
CA LYS A 38 25.33 15.60 -3.42
C LYS A 38 25.51 14.56 -2.31
N GLY A 39 26.05 13.38 -2.59
CA GLY A 39 26.51 12.41 -1.59
C GLY A 39 25.46 11.46 -1.01
N GLU A 40 24.21 11.82 -0.88
CA GLU A 40 23.14 10.89 -0.47
C GLU A 40 22.26 10.53 -1.68
N PHE A 41 22.47 9.33 -2.21
CA PHE A 41 21.64 8.81 -3.28
C PHE A 41 20.47 8.01 -2.69
N LEU A 42 19.27 8.57 -2.77
CA LEU A 42 18.05 7.91 -2.32
C LEU A 42 17.73 6.75 -3.29
N THR A 43 17.91 5.53 -2.83
CA THR A 43 17.56 4.30 -3.55
C THR A 43 16.40 3.61 -2.83
N VAL A 44 15.70 2.72 -3.53
CA VAL A 44 14.69 1.86 -2.91
C VAL A 44 15.31 1.00 -1.79
N SER A 45 16.52 0.48 -2.01
CA SER A 45 17.25 -0.29 -0.99
C SER A 45 17.52 0.52 0.29
N LEU A 46 17.75 1.84 0.19
CA LEU A 46 17.89 2.69 1.37
C LEU A 46 16.57 2.82 2.14
N LEU A 47 15.43 2.84 1.43
CA LEU A 47 14.10 2.85 2.08
C LEU A 47 13.89 1.55 2.87
N GLU A 48 14.22 0.40 2.28
CA GLU A 48 14.13 -0.91 2.94
C GLU A 48 15.04 -0.99 4.17
N GLN A 49 16.29 -0.53 4.05
CA GLN A 49 17.23 -0.45 5.19
C GLN A 49 16.73 0.43 6.32
N LYS A 50 15.94 1.46 6.02
CA LYS A 50 15.27 2.32 7.01
C LYS A 50 13.93 1.77 7.50
N GLY A 51 13.53 0.55 7.06
CA GLY A 51 12.30 -0.11 7.49
C GLY A 51 11.04 0.31 6.75
N TYR A 52 11.15 1.06 5.65
CA TYR A 52 9.99 1.39 4.83
C TYR A 52 9.64 0.25 3.88
N ASP A 53 8.34 0.00 3.75
CA ASP A 53 7.82 -0.84 2.68
C ASP A 53 7.96 -0.12 1.31
N PRO A 54 8.59 -0.72 0.30
CA PRO A 54 8.68 -0.13 -1.05
C PRO A 54 7.32 0.23 -1.65
N LEU A 55 6.26 -0.50 -1.31
CA LEU A 55 4.91 -0.20 -1.79
C LEU A 55 4.31 1.05 -1.14
N ALA A 56 4.74 1.42 0.08
CA ALA A 56 4.41 2.72 0.67
C ALA A 56 5.03 3.88 -0.12
N TYR A 57 6.25 3.71 -0.64
CA TYR A 57 6.85 4.69 -1.55
C TYR A 57 6.13 4.73 -2.90
N ARG A 58 5.72 3.57 -3.44
CA ARG A 58 4.86 3.54 -4.65
C ARG A 58 3.55 4.29 -4.40
N TYR A 59 2.90 4.06 -3.27
CA TYR A 59 1.69 4.78 -2.86
C TYR A 59 1.93 6.29 -2.78
N PHE A 60 3.06 6.73 -2.21
CA PHE A 60 3.47 8.14 -2.20
C PHE A 60 3.55 8.73 -3.61
N CYS A 61 4.19 8.02 -4.55
CA CYS A 61 4.30 8.47 -5.94
C CYS A 61 2.94 8.57 -6.64
N LEU A 62 2.03 7.60 -6.41
CA LEU A 62 0.71 7.57 -7.04
C LEU A 62 -0.26 8.65 -6.53
N GLN A 63 0.04 9.28 -5.40
CA GLN A 63 -0.76 10.39 -4.87
C GLN A 63 -0.61 11.69 -5.68
N SER A 64 0.38 11.78 -6.56
CA SER A 64 0.59 12.92 -7.44
C SER A 64 0.50 12.49 -8.91
N HIS A 65 -0.01 13.39 -9.74
CA HIS A 65 0.01 13.17 -11.18
C HIS A 65 1.45 13.22 -11.71
N TYR A 66 1.83 12.30 -12.60
CA TYR A 66 3.20 12.13 -13.09
C TYR A 66 3.79 13.37 -13.80
N ARG A 67 2.94 14.29 -14.32
CA ARG A 67 3.35 15.56 -14.91
C ARG A 67 3.62 16.66 -13.90
N LYS A 68 3.31 16.45 -12.62
CA LYS A 68 3.55 17.42 -11.55
C LYS A 68 4.86 17.12 -10.82
N ALA A 69 5.51 18.19 -10.37
CA ALA A 69 6.66 18.04 -9.50
C ALA A 69 6.23 17.36 -8.20
N LEU A 70 6.95 16.30 -7.84
CA LEU A 70 6.78 15.61 -6.57
C LEU A 70 8.00 15.92 -5.70
N VAL A 71 7.77 16.42 -4.49
CA VAL A 71 8.82 16.75 -3.53
C VAL A 71 8.92 15.62 -2.51
N PHE A 72 10.06 14.95 -2.50
CA PHE A 72 10.40 13.94 -1.51
C PHE A 72 10.93 14.62 -0.25
N THR A 73 10.32 14.29 0.87
CA THR A 73 10.86 14.48 2.22
C THR A 73 10.56 13.23 3.02
N TRP A 74 11.35 12.95 4.06
CA TRP A 74 11.08 11.83 4.95
C TRP A 74 9.71 11.97 5.61
N GLU A 75 9.32 13.17 6.00
CA GLU A 75 8.00 13.46 6.57
C GLU A 75 6.86 13.13 5.60
N ASN A 76 6.99 13.50 4.32
CA ASN A 76 5.98 13.16 3.31
C ASN A 76 5.90 11.64 3.09
N LEU A 77 7.02 10.94 3.13
CA LEU A 77 7.04 9.47 3.05
C LEU A 77 6.40 8.84 4.29
N ASP A 78 6.68 9.33 5.49
CA ASP A 78 6.07 8.86 6.74
C ASP A 78 4.55 9.02 6.70
N ASN A 79 4.06 10.16 6.24
CA ASN A 79 2.63 10.42 6.07
C ASN A 79 2.00 9.46 5.07
N ALA A 80 2.67 9.20 3.95
CA ALA A 80 2.19 8.25 2.94
C ALA A 80 2.21 6.79 3.46
N ALA A 81 3.26 6.39 4.18
CA ALA A 81 3.38 5.07 4.78
C ALA A 81 2.29 4.83 5.85
N ALA A 82 2.03 5.83 6.68
CA ALA A 82 0.94 5.77 7.66
C ALA A 82 -0.44 5.66 6.98
N ALA A 83 -0.66 6.42 5.89
CA ALA A 83 -1.91 6.35 5.12
C ALA A 83 -2.07 4.99 4.41
N TYR A 84 -1.01 4.45 3.83
CA TYR A 84 -0.97 3.13 3.22
C TYR A 84 -1.28 2.02 4.22
N THR A 85 -0.65 2.05 5.40
CA THR A 85 -0.92 1.11 6.49
C THR A 85 -2.37 1.17 6.97
N LYS A 86 -2.93 2.38 7.08
CA LYS A 86 -4.36 2.57 7.43
C LYS A 86 -5.29 2.02 6.34
N LEU A 87 -4.94 2.20 5.07
CA LEU A 87 -5.70 1.65 3.94
C LEU A 87 -5.73 0.11 4.01
N ILE A 88 -4.57 -0.54 4.19
CA ILE A 88 -4.47 -2.00 4.37
C ILE A 88 -5.30 -2.46 5.57
N ALA A 89 -5.23 -1.77 6.70
CA ALA A 89 -5.99 -2.13 7.89
C ALA A 89 -7.51 -2.06 7.65
N ARG A 90 -8.00 -1.06 6.92
CA ARG A 90 -9.41 -0.95 6.54
C ARG A 90 -9.85 -2.06 5.60
N ILE A 91 -9.01 -2.46 4.65
CA ILE A 91 -9.29 -3.58 3.74
C ILE A 91 -9.25 -4.91 4.52
N ALA A 92 -8.32 -5.06 5.45
CA ALA A 92 -8.23 -6.25 6.31
C ALA A 92 -9.45 -6.43 7.22
N ALA A 93 -10.17 -5.36 7.55
CA ALA A 93 -11.39 -5.40 8.35
C ALA A 93 -12.63 -5.86 7.56
N LEU A 94 -12.57 -5.92 6.23
CA LEU A 94 -13.65 -6.41 5.39
C LEU A 94 -13.76 -7.93 5.50
N ASP A 95 -15.00 -8.47 5.54
CA ASP A 95 -15.26 -9.91 5.57
C ASP A 95 -15.30 -10.49 4.15
N PRO A 96 -14.36 -11.37 3.77
CA PRO A 96 -14.39 -12.01 2.44
C PRO A 96 -15.60 -12.95 2.23
N ALA A 97 -16.24 -13.39 3.31
CA ALA A 97 -17.39 -14.28 3.28
C ALA A 97 -18.76 -13.55 3.29
N ASP A 98 -18.74 -12.20 3.27
CA ASP A 98 -19.96 -11.38 3.28
C ASP A 98 -20.71 -11.44 1.94
N GLY A 99 -21.32 -12.58 1.65
CA GLY A 99 -22.21 -12.81 0.50
C GLY A 99 -21.52 -12.92 -0.87
N PRO A 100 -22.30 -13.05 -1.95
CA PRO A 100 -21.78 -13.11 -3.30
C PRO A 100 -21.34 -11.75 -3.82
N VAL A 101 -20.39 -11.75 -4.76
CA VAL A 101 -19.94 -10.54 -5.46
C VAL A 101 -21.05 -10.03 -6.37
N ASP A 102 -21.47 -8.79 -6.20
CA ASP A 102 -22.45 -8.10 -7.03
C ASP A 102 -21.76 -7.38 -8.21
N GLN A 103 -21.75 -8.04 -9.38
CA GLN A 103 -21.13 -7.52 -10.60
C GLN A 103 -21.81 -6.25 -11.12
N GLU A 104 -23.13 -6.10 -10.93
CA GLU A 104 -23.86 -4.91 -11.37
C GLU A 104 -23.50 -3.70 -10.50
N ALA A 105 -23.40 -3.88 -9.20
CA ALA A 105 -22.95 -2.83 -8.29
C ALA A 105 -21.50 -2.39 -8.56
N MET A 106 -20.67 -3.24 -9.16
CA MET A 106 -19.27 -2.91 -9.50
C MET A 106 -19.16 -1.98 -10.72
N LYS A 107 -20.07 -2.05 -11.67
CA LYS A 107 -19.97 -1.34 -12.96
C LYS A 107 -19.65 0.15 -12.84
N PRO A 108 -20.40 0.96 -12.09
CA PRO A 108 -20.17 2.40 -12.02
C PRO A 108 -18.80 2.75 -11.41
N TYR A 109 -18.29 1.93 -10.51
CA TYR A 109 -16.97 2.13 -9.90
C TYR A 109 -15.84 1.79 -10.86
N ARG A 110 -15.98 0.69 -11.63
CA ARG A 110 -15.04 0.31 -12.70
C ARG A 110 -14.98 1.38 -13.79
N GLU A 111 -16.12 1.88 -14.24
CA GLU A 111 -16.20 2.95 -15.24
C GLU A 111 -15.52 4.22 -14.72
N LYS A 112 -15.84 4.65 -13.50
CA LYS A 112 -15.22 5.82 -12.88
C LYS A 112 -13.70 5.67 -12.78
N PHE A 113 -13.22 4.52 -12.32
CA PHE A 113 -11.77 4.24 -12.24
C PHE A 113 -11.13 4.23 -13.62
N GLY A 114 -11.73 3.54 -14.59
CA GLY A 114 -11.27 3.50 -15.98
C GLY A 114 -11.18 4.90 -16.61
N GLN A 115 -12.17 5.76 -16.36
CA GLN A 115 -12.13 7.16 -16.80
C GLN A 115 -10.94 7.92 -16.20
N GLN A 116 -10.64 7.72 -14.91
CA GLN A 116 -9.47 8.38 -14.28
C GLN A 116 -8.15 7.89 -14.86
N MET A 117 -8.03 6.57 -15.09
CA MET A 117 -6.83 6.00 -15.73
C MET A 117 -6.71 6.42 -17.20
N GLY A 118 -7.81 6.48 -17.93
CA GLY A 118 -7.86 6.98 -19.31
C GLY A 118 -7.64 8.49 -19.44
N ASN A 119 -7.82 9.24 -18.35
CA ASN A 119 -7.56 10.68 -18.32
C ASN A 119 -6.10 10.97 -17.93
N ASP A 120 -5.19 10.65 -18.84
CA ASP A 120 -3.75 10.88 -18.71
C ASP A 120 -3.16 10.28 -17.40
N LEU A 121 -3.57 9.07 -17.07
CA LEU A 121 -3.12 8.33 -15.89
C LEU A 121 -3.27 9.14 -14.57
N ASN A 122 -4.47 9.65 -14.32
CA ASN A 122 -4.77 10.40 -13.10
C ASN A 122 -4.80 9.46 -11.86
N THR A 123 -3.63 8.96 -11.47
CA THR A 123 -3.46 7.99 -10.39
C THR A 123 -3.92 8.52 -9.03
N SER A 124 -3.82 9.83 -8.79
CA SER A 124 -4.31 10.43 -7.54
C SER A 124 -5.83 10.26 -7.37
N MET A 125 -6.58 10.38 -8.48
CA MET A 125 -8.01 10.10 -8.48
C MET A 125 -8.30 8.60 -8.47
N GLY A 126 -7.43 7.77 -9.05
CA GLY A 126 -7.48 6.31 -8.93
C GLY A 126 -7.33 5.83 -7.49
N VAL A 127 -6.38 6.40 -6.74
CA VAL A 127 -6.24 6.16 -5.28
C VAL A 127 -7.49 6.64 -4.53
N THR A 128 -8.06 7.79 -4.91
CA THR A 128 -9.32 8.27 -4.31
C THR A 128 -10.47 7.28 -4.52
N ALA A 129 -10.53 6.64 -5.69
CA ALA A 129 -11.56 5.64 -5.98
C ALA A 129 -11.52 4.43 -5.04
N LEU A 130 -10.33 4.01 -4.53
CA LEU A 130 -10.22 2.97 -3.49
C LEU A 130 -10.96 3.38 -2.21
N PHE A 131 -10.81 4.63 -1.78
CA PHE A 131 -11.49 5.13 -0.59
C PHE A 131 -13.01 5.27 -0.81
N ASP A 132 -13.44 5.56 -2.03
CA ASP A 132 -14.86 5.60 -2.37
C ASP A 132 -15.47 4.19 -2.30
N VAL A 133 -14.77 3.16 -2.79
CA VAL A 133 -15.18 1.76 -2.66
C VAL A 133 -15.37 1.37 -1.19
N LEU A 134 -14.44 1.74 -0.31
CA LEU A 134 -14.52 1.43 1.12
C LEU A 134 -15.72 2.10 1.83
N LYS A 135 -16.30 3.14 1.24
CA LYS A 135 -17.48 3.87 1.78
C LYS A 135 -18.80 3.39 1.20
N THR A 136 -18.77 2.58 0.13
CA THR A 136 -20.00 2.10 -0.52
C THR A 136 -20.81 1.20 0.40
N LYS A 137 -22.13 1.14 0.16
CA LYS A 137 -23.07 0.31 0.93
C LYS A 137 -23.21 -1.12 0.40
N THR A 138 -22.37 -1.53 -0.55
CA THR A 138 -22.32 -2.93 -1.02
C THR A 138 -21.74 -3.86 0.05
N ASN A 139 -21.91 -5.18 -0.12
CA ASN A 139 -21.28 -6.18 0.75
C ASN A 139 -19.73 -6.16 0.62
N ASP A 140 -19.06 -6.71 1.60
CA ASP A 140 -17.61 -6.64 1.68
C ASP A 140 -16.91 -7.49 0.60
N ALA A 141 -17.51 -8.61 0.17
CA ALA A 141 -17.01 -9.41 -0.94
C ALA A 141 -16.95 -8.58 -2.24
N THR A 142 -17.97 -7.77 -2.52
CA THR A 142 -18.00 -6.87 -3.68
C THR A 142 -16.94 -5.76 -3.57
N LYS A 143 -16.74 -5.18 -2.37
CA LYS A 143 -15.68 -4.20 -2.14
C LYS A 143 -14.30 -4.81 -2.39
N LEU A 144 -14.04 -6.01 -1.87
CA LEU A 144 -12.77 -6.70 -2.08
C LEU A 144 -12.51 -7.00 -3.55
N ALA A 145 -13.53 -7.42 -4.30
CA ALA A 145 -13.42 -7.64 -5.74
C ALA A 145 -13.07 -6.34 -6.49
N LEU A 146 -13.73 -5.21 -6.17
CA LEU A 146 -13.41 -3.89 -6.74
C LEU A 146 -11.98 -3.44 -6.39
N ILE A 147 -11.55 -3.62 -5.14
CA ILE A 147 -10.20 -3.30 -4.71
C ILE A 147 -9.18 -4.13 -5.50
N GLY A 148 -9.43 -5.42 -5.71
CA GLY A 148 -8.58 -6.29 -6.53
C GLY A 148 -8.49 -5.80 -7.98
N ASP A 149 -9.60 -5.42 -8.60
CA ASP A 149 -9.63 -4.86 -9.95
C ASP A 149 -8.76 -3.59 -10.05
N PHE A 150 -8.90 -2.67 -9.10
CA PHE A 150 -8.14 -1.41 -9.10
C PHE A 150 -6.66 -1.64 -8.79
N ASP A 151 -6.37 -2.57 -7.88
CA ASP A 151 -5.00 -2.90 -7.51
C ASP A 151 -4.26 -3.67 -8.60
N SER A 152 -4.96 -4.34 -9.51
CA SER A 152 -4.35 -4.93 -10.73
C SER A 152 -3.65 -3.87 -11.59
N VAL A 153 -4.08 -2.60 -11.52
CA VAL A 153 -3.49 -1.45 -12.21
C VAL A 153 -2.54 -0.69 -11.28
N LEU A 154 -2.96 -0.40 -10.04
CA LEU A 154 -2.17 0.40 -9.09
C LEU A 154 -0.98 -0.36 -8.54
N SER A 155 -1.07 -1.70 -8.46
CA SER A 155 -0.01 -2.63 -8.00
C SER A 155 0.54 -2.23 -6.62
N LEU A 156 -0.36 -2.08 -5.66
CA LEU A 156 -0.04 -1.73 -4.26
C LEU A 156 -0.05 -2.95 -3.34
N GLY A 157 -0.36 -4.16 -3.84
CA GLY A 157 -0.41 -5.41 -3.07
C GLY A 157 -1.47 -5.40 -1.96
N LEU A 158 -2.57 -4.69 -2.17
CA LEU A 158 -3.55 -4.38 -1.12
C LEU A 158 -4.23 -5.62 -0.56
N LEU A 159 -4.68 -6.55 -1.44
CA LEU A 159 -5.39 -7.75 -1.00
C LEU A 159 -4.46 -8.73 -0.30
N GLU A 160 -3.24 -8.92 -0.81
CA GLU A 160 -2.22 -9.79 -0.22
C GLU A 160 -1.84 -9.31 1.18
N LYS A 161 -1.50 -8.03 1.32
CA LYS A 161 -1.15 -7.43 2.61
C LYS A 161 -2.32 -7.42 3.60
N ALA A 162 -3.54 -7.20 3.12
CA ALA A 162 -4.72 -7.28 3.95
C ALA A 162 -5.00 -8.71 4.43
N ALA A 163 -4.76 -9.72 3.58
CA ALA A 163 -4.88 -11.13 3.95
C ALA A 163 -3.82 -11.52 5.01
N ALA A 164 -2.57 -11.12 4.81
CA ALA A 164 -1.50 -11.33 5.80
C ALA A 164 -1.87 -10.71 7.15
N LYS A 165 -2.33 -9.46 7.15
CA LYS A 165 -2.74 -8.77 8.39
C LYS A 165 -3.94 -9.46 9.08
N ARG A 166 -4.90 -10.02 8.32
CA ARG A 166 -5.99 -10.84 8.90
C ARG A 166 -5.46 -12.11 9.55
N ALA A 167 -4.51 -12.79 8.90
CA ALA A 167 -3.90 -14.00 9.42
C ALA A 167 -3.12 -13.74 10.72
N GLU A 168 -2.33 -12.67 10.79
CA GLU A 168 -1.63 -12.23 12.00
C GLU A 168 -2.62 -11.96 13.14
N ALA A 169 -3.71 -11.23 12.86
CA ALA A 169 -4.73 -10.95 13.87
C ALA A 169 -5.49 -12.21 14.34
N ALA A 170 -5.66 -13.20 13.46
CA ALA A 170 -6.27 -14.48 13.83
C ALA A 170 -5.32 -15.31 14.71
N GLN A 171 -4.04 -15.35 14.39
CA GLN A 171 -3.02 -16.01 15.21
C GLN A 171 -2.88 -15.38 16.59
N ALA A 172 -2.87 -14.04 16.67
CA ALA A 172 -2.82 -13.32 17.94
C ALA A 172 -4.04 -13.62 18.85
N LYS A 173 -5.21 -13.91 18.25
CA LYS A 173 -6.41 -14.32 19.00
C LYS A 173 -6.36 -15.80 19.46
N THR A 174 -5.57 -16.63 18.81
CA THR A 174 -5.52 -18.07 19.09
C THR A 174 -4.60 -18.41 20.27
N THR A 175 -3.78 -17.46 20.73
CA THR A 175 -2.99 -17.61 21.95
C THR A 175 -3.83 -17.28 23.17
N GLN A 176 -5.00 -17.93 23.31
CA GLN A 176 -5.73 -17.96 24.56
C GLN A 176 -5.04 -18.99 25.46
N THR A 177 -4.47 -18.56 26.56
CA THR A 177 -4.08 -19.45 27.64
C THR A 177 -5.34 -20.10 28.23
N GLU A 178 -5.26 -21.36 28.69
CA GLU A 178 -6.36 -22.09 29.36
C GLU A 178 -6.96 -21.31 30.55
N SER A 179 -6.30 -20.24 30.98
CA SER A 179 -6.70 -19.35 32.07
C SER A 179 -7.58 -18.16 31.66
N GLY A 180 -7.96 -18.00 30.35
CA GLY A 180 -8.82 -16.94 29.89
C GLY A 180 -8.14 -15.56 29.69
N TYR A 181 -6.81 -15.51 29.68
CA TYR A 181 -6.01 -14.33 29.33
C TYR A 181 -5.62 -14.37 27.86
N THR A 182 -5.77 -13.22 27.18
CA THR A 182 -5.26 -13.02 25.83
C THR A 182 -3.93 -12.28 25.93
N VAL A 183 -2.81 -12.92 25.58
CA VAL A 183 -1.51 -12.26 25.39
C VAL A 183 -1.49 -11.71 23.98
N THR A 184 -1.35 -10.39 23.81
CA THR A 184 -1.23 -9.72 22.50
C THR A 184 0.20 -9.21 22.35
N GLY A 185 0.94 -9.76 21.38
CA GLY A 185 2.31 -9.36 21.04
C GLY A 185 3.23 -10.57 20.80
N GLU A 186 4.46 -10.31 20.34
CA GLU A 186 5.53 -11.31 20.38
C GLU A 186 5.86 -11.56 21.85
N GLY A 187 5.35 -12.69 22.39
CA GLY A 187 5.49 -13.03 23.80
C GLY A 187 6.95 -13.37 24.14
N ASP A 188 7.49 -12.67 25.13
CA ASP A 188 8.68 -13.17 25.84
C ASP A 188 8.20 -14.23 26.85
N PRO A 189 8.61 -15.51 26.75
CA PRO A 189 8.13 -16.57 27.61
C PRO A 189 8.35 -16.30 29.13
N ALA A 190 9.35 -15.49 29.47
CA ALA A 190 9.61 -15.08 30.84
C ALA A 190 8.59 -14.04 31.34
N ILE A 191 8.19 -13.10 30.47
CA ILE A 191 7.16 -12.12 30.80
C ILE A 191 5.80 -12.79 30.88
N ASP A 192 5.49 -13.69 29.95
CA ASP A 192 4.23 -14.44 29.92
C ASP A 192 4.03 -15.29 31.19
N ALA A 193 5.10 -15.94 31.68
CA ALA A 193 5.07 -16.66 32.92
C ALA A 193 4.78 -15.76 34.14
N LEU A 194 5.37 -14.56 34.20
CA LEU A 194 5.13 -13.59 35.27
C LEU A 194 3.69 -13.05 35.25
N VAL A 195 3.14 -12.79 34.02
CA VAL A 195 1.75 -12.35 33.83
C VAL A 195 0.80 -13.44 34.33
N LEU A 196 1.05 -14.71 34.00
CA LEU A 196 0.25 -15.84 34.44
C LEU A 196 0.30 -15.98 35.98
N GLN A 197 1.48 -15.92 36.58
CA GLN A 197 1.69 -16.00 38.03
C GLN A 197 0.95 -14.87 38.76
N ARG A 198 1.00 -13.64 38.23
CA ARG A 198 0.25 -12.50 38.80
C ARG A 198 -1.26 -12.72 38.71
N TYR A 199 -1.74 -13.33 37.64
CA TYR A 199 -3.17 -13.61 37.47
C TYR A 199 -3.64 -14.67 38.48
N GLU A 200 -2.90 -15.73 38.63
CA GLU A 200 -3.22 -16.81 39.59
C GLU A 200 -3.22 -16.30 41.04
N ALA A 201 -2.23 -15.47 41.40
CA ALA A 201 -2.19 -14.81 42.70
C ALA A 201 -3.42 -13.92 42.94
N LYS A 202 -3.81 -13.13 41.91
CA LYS A 202 -5.01 -12.27 41.98
C LYS A 202 -6.30 -13.09 42.08
N LYS A 203 -6.40 -14.22 41.37
CA LYS A 203 -7.54 -15.15 41.42
C LYS A 203 -7.65 -15.84 42.79
N ALA A 204 -6.51 -16.19 43.37
CA ALA A 204 -6.41 -16.77 44.71
C ALA A 204 -6.62 -15.74 45.84
N LYS A 205 -6.73 -14.41 45.53
CA LYS A 205 -6.76 -13.31 46.50
C LYS A 205 -5.53 -13.29 47.42
N ASP A 206 -4.41 -13.80 46.92
CA ASP A 206 -3.12 -13.80 47.60
C ASP A 206 -2.35 -12.57 47.10
N PHE A 207 -2.29 -11.50 47.91
CA PHE A 207 -1.61 -10.24 47.60
C PHE A 207 -0.34 -10.11 48.39
#